data_92e7a49463568f486cfdf9eb1ea79adf
#
_entry.id   92e7a49463568f486cfdf9eb1ea79adf
#
_cell.length_a   1.000
_cell.length_b   1.000
_cell.length_c   1.000
_cell.angle_alpha   90.00
_cell.angle_beta   90.00
_cell.angle_gamma   90.00
#
_symmetry.space_group_name_H-M   'P 1'
#
loop_
_entity.id
_entity.type
_entity.pdbx_description
1 polymer ?
#
loop_
_entity_poly.entity_id
_entity_poly.type
_entity_poly.pdbx_seq_one_letter_code
_entity_poly.pdbx_strand_id
1 'polypeptide(L)'
;MGTTHVSYQYSTTNLLAIHHALLTSGLQPQDVELTVTLPVTEFFDNDNQPNEERIERKKANVLREISLNKGETFKIKKVNVMPESLPAAFESLKKDKVNKLERSLIIDLGGTTLDCGLILGAFEGISEIRGYSEIGTSRITHTVMNALTKASTPCNYFIADELIKNRHDNEYLQTLINDVAEIKNISHVIDREVKSLAESIRQEISTFSGMNRIYLTGGGAELIYPHIKQYFPNLKVNKVDEPQFALVKAMVHA
;
A
#
# COMPACT_ATOMS: atom_id res chain seq x y z
N MET A 1 7.91 -13.72 12.97
CA MET A 1 7.48 -13.91 11.56
C MET A 1 7.39 -12.54 10.94
N GLY A 2 8.04 -12.31 9.80
CA GLY A 2 7.96 -11.01 9.12
C GLY A 2 6.54 -10.74 8.61
N THR A 3 6.10 -9.49 8.68
CA THR A 3 4.75 -9.07 8.24
C THR A 3 4.60 -9.09 6.71
N THR A 4 5.70 -9.24 5.98
CA THR A 4 5.77 -9.23 4.52
C THR A 4 5.46 -10.58 3.87
N HIS A 5 5.35 -11.65 4.66
CA HIS A 5 5.08 -12.98 4.14
C HIS A 5 3.56 -13.26 4.15
N VAL A 6 3.03 -13.84 3.07
CA VAL A 6 1.60 -14.16 2.92
C VAL A 6 1.04 -14.94 4.11
N SER A 7 1.81 -15.88 4.68
CA SER A 7 1.41 -16.66 5.86
C SER A 7 1.11 -15.78 7.10
N TYR A 8 1.60 -14.53 7.13
CA TYR A 8 1.25 -13.56 8.17
C TYR A 8 -0.26 -13.33 8.25
N GLN A 9 -0.93 -13.26 7.11
CA GLN A 9 -2.38 -12.98 7.02
C GLN A 9 -3.25 -13.98 7.80
N TYR A 10 -2.76 -15.20 7.99
CA TYR A 10 -3.45 -16.31 8.65
C TYR A 10 -2.83 -16.67 10.02
N SER A 11 -1.89 -15.87 10.49
CA SER A 11 -1.11 -16.13 11.69
C SER A 11 -1.77 -15.61 12.97
N THR A 12 -1.39 -16.15 14.11
CA THR A 12 -1.74 -15.60 15.43
C THR A 12 -1.19 -14.18 15.61
N THR A 13 -0.02 -13.86 15.03
CA THR A 13 0.55 -12.51 15.07
C THR A 13 -0.35 -11.48 14.38
N ASN A 14 -0.97 -11.85 13.24
CA ASN A 14 -1.94 -10.97 12.57
C ASN A 14 -3.19 -10.75 13.45
N LEU A 15 -3.73 -11.80 14.05
CA LEU A 15 -4.85 -11.70 14.98
C LEU A 15 -4.52 -10.77 16.16
N LEU A 16 -3.36 -10.93 16.79
CA LEU A 16 -2.93 -10.09 17.89
C LEU A 16 -2.73 -8.62 17.47
N ALA A 17 -2.22 -8.38 16.27
CA ALA A 17 -2.08 -7.03 15.73
C ALA A 17 -3.44 -6.35 15.53
N ILE A 18 -4.45 -7.07 15.04
CA ILE A 18 -5.83 -6.56 14.91
C ILE A 18 -6.40 -6.20 16.28
N HIS A 19 -6.29 -7.08 17.25
CA HIS A 19 -6.77 -6.80 18.61
C HIS A 19 -6.00 -5.65 19.28
N HIS A 20 -4.69 -5.55 19.03
CA HIS A 20 -3.90 -4.41 19.51
C HIS A 20 -4.39 -3.09 18.90
N ALA A 21 -4.68 -3.07 17.60
CA ALA A 21 -5.24 -1.89 16.94
C ALA A 21 -6.61 -1.50 17.53
N LEU A 22 -7.48 -2.47 17.79
CA LEU A 22 -8.76 -2.23 18.46
C LEU A 22 -8.58 -1.64 19.87
N LEU A 23 -7.69 -2.22 20.68
CA LEU A 23 -7.42 -1.76 22.06
C LEU A 23 -6.79 -0.35 22.10
N THR A 24 -6.09 0.05 21.04
CA THR A 24 -5.47 1.39 20.92
C THR A 24 -6.31 2.39 20.16
N SER A 25 -7.50 2.00 19.68
CA SER A 25 -8.42 2.86 18.91
C SER A 25 -9.08 3.98 19.71
N GLY A 26 -9.03 3.90 21.04
CA GLY A 26 -9.75 4.81 21.96
C GLY A 26 -11.19 4.35 22.27
N LEU A 27 -11.69 3.31 21.62
CA LEU A 27 -12.98 2.71 21.94
C LEU A 27 -12.88 1.79 23.17
N GLN A 28 -13.98 1.65 23.90
CA GLN A 28 -14.08 0.65 24.96
C GLN A 28 -14.37 -0.74 24.37
N PRO A 29 -13.88 -1.84 25.01
CA PRO A 29 -14.18 -3.20 24.60
C PRO A 29 -15.69 -3.43 24.42
N GLN A 30 -16.08 -3.93 23.26
CA GLN A 30 -17.47 -4.16 22.86
C GLN A 30 -17.54 -5.21 21.74
N ASP A 31 -18.75 -5.58 21.36
CA ASP A 31 -18.99 -6.38 20.16
C ASP A 31 -18.73 -5.51 18.92
N VAL A 32 -17.99 -6.06 17.95
CA VAL A 32 -17.60 -5.33 16.72
C VAL A 32 -17.78 -6.19 15.47
N GLU A 33 -18.09 -5.54 14.36
CA GLU A 33 -17.93 -6.08 13.02
C GLU A 33 -16.65 -5.47 12.42
N LEU A 34 -15.84 -6.29 11.75
CA LEU A 34 -14.59 -5.85 11.15
C LEU A 34 -14.58 -6.07 9.65
N THR A 35 -14.04 -5.09 8.93
CA THR A 35 -13.57 -5.31 7.57
C THR A 35 -12.05 -5.38 7.59
N VAL A 36 -11.49 -6.47 7.04
CA VAL A 36 -10.06 -6.72 6.92
C VAL A 36 -9.70 -6.97 5.47
N THR A 37 -8.42 -6.96 5.14
CA THR A 37 -7.96 -7.14 3.77
C THR A 37 -7.13 -8.39 3.58
N LEU A 38 -7.06 -8.83 2.33
CA LEU A 38 -6.09 -9.78 1.80
C LEU A 38 -5.36 -9.16 0.61
N PRO A 39 -4.06 -9.46 0.43
CA PRO A 39 -3.36 -9.15 -0.81
C PRO A 39 -4.16 -9.60 -2.02
N VAL A 40 -4.11 -8.85 -3.12
CA VAL A 40 -4.90 -9.17 -4.33
C VAL A 40 -4.65 -10.59 -4.83
N THR A 41 -3.41 -11.08 -4.75
CA THR A 41 -3.02 -12.45 -5.14
C THR A 41 -3.52 -13.54 -4.19
N GLU A 42 -3.97 -13.18 -2.99
CA GLU A 42 -4.61 -14.08 -2.04
C GLU A 42 -6.14 -14.01 -2.13
N PHE A 43 -6.67 -12.81 -2.36
CA PHE A 43 -8.11 -12.59 -2.46
C PHE A 43 -8.71 -13.17 -3.74
N PHE A 44 -7.96 -13.10 -4.85
CA PHE A 44 -8.42 -13.63 -6.14
C PHE A 44 -7.70 -14.93 -6.49
N ASP A 45 -8.39 -15.78 -7.23
CA ASP A 45 -7.84 -16.99 -7.85
C ASP A 45 -7.22 -16.69 -9.22
N ASN A 46 -6.79 -17.75 -9.92
CA ASN A 46 -6.17 -17.64 -11.24
C ASN A 46 -7.13 -17.19 -12.34
N ASP A 47 -8.45 -17.29 -12.09
CA ASP A 47 -9.50 -16.84 -13.00
C ASP A 47 -10.02 -15.43 -12.65
N ASN A 48 -9.32 -14.73 -11.76
CA ASN A 48 -9.66 -13.41 -11.20
C ASN A 48 -11.03 -13.40 -10.49
N GLN A 49 -11.43 -14.54 -9.92
CA GLN A 49 -12.62 -14.65 -9.08
C GLN A 49 -12.24 -14.66 -7.60
N PRO A 50 -13.12 -14.23 -6.69
CA PRO A 50 -12.86 -14.31 -5.26
C PRO A 50 -12.50 -15.74 -4.83
N ASN A 51 -11.36 -15.90 -4.16
CA ASN A 51 -10.90 -17.17 -3.63
C ASN A 51 -11.59 -17.45 -2.29
N GLU A 52 -12.74 -18.12 -2.33
CA GLU A 52 -13.56 -18.38 -1.16
C GLU A 52 -12.80 -19.13 -0.06
N GLU A 53 -11.95 -20.09 -0.40
CA GLU A 53 -11.18 -20.86 0.59
C GLU A 53 -10.26 -19.94 1.40
N ARG A 54 -9.52 -19.05 0.74
CA ARG A 54 -8.59 -18.13 1.39
C ARG A 54 -9.33 -17.04 2.17
N ILE A 55 -10.44 -16.55 1.65
CA ILE A 55 -11.32 -15.59 2.31
C ILE A 55 -11.86 -16.20 3.61
N GLU A 56 -12.42 -17.41 3.57
CA GLU A 56 -12.94 -18.09 4.75
C GLU A 56 -11.85 -18.42 5.77
N ARG A 57 -10.67 -18.81 5.30
CA ARG A 57 -9.49 -19.01 6.18
C ARG A 57 -9.10 -17.72 6.90
N LYS A 58 -9.16 -16.56 6.23
CA LYS A 58 -8.90 -15.26 6.85
C LYS A 58 -9.94 -14.93 7.88
N LYS A 59 -11.24 -15.08 7.55
CA LYS A 59 -12.36 -14.88 8.49
C LYS A 59 -12.19 -15.75 9.73
N ALA A 60 -11.93 -17.05 9.54
CA ALA A 60 -11.75 -17.99 10.62
C ALA A 60 -10.56 -17.61 11.54
N ASN A 61 -9.46 -17.10 10.96
CA ASN A 61 -8.32 -16.62 11.77
C ASN A 61 -8.70 -15.42 12.64
N VAL A 62 -9.43 -14.45 12.07
CA VAL A 62 -9.79 -13.20 12.77
C VAL A 62 -10.88 -13.42 13.81
N LEU A 63 -11.78 -14.37 13.60
CA LEU A 63 -12.86 -14.73 14.55
C LEU A 63 -12.36 -15.53 15.77
N ARG A 64 -11.10 -15.92 15.82
CA ARG A 64 -10.55 -16.63 16.97
C ARG A 64 -10.60 -15.77 18.22
N GLU A 65 -11.04 -16.33 19.32
CA GLU A 65 -11.05 -15.65 20.62
C GLU A 65 -9.62 -15.47 21.15
N ILE A 66 -9.39 -14.32 21.76
CA ILE A 66 -8.20 -14.04 22.55
C ILE A 66 -8.61 -13.61 23.97
N SER A 67 -7.70 -13.79 24.90
CA SER A 67 -7.84 -13.28 26.27
C SER A 67 -6.62 -12.45 26.65
N LEU A 68 -6.83 -11.42 27.45
CA LEU A 68 -5.77 -10.63 28.06
C LEU A 68 -5.48 -11.16 29.46
N ASN A 69 -4.25 -10.95 29.92
CA ASN A 69 -3.90 -11.23 31.33
C ASN A 69 -4.66 -10.32 32.30
N LYS A 70 -5.03 -9.12 31.85
CA LYS A 70 -5.81 -8.14 32.60
C LYS A 70 -6.70 -7.33 31.65
N GLY A 71 -7.95 -7.08 32.05
CA GLY A 71 -8.90 -6.29 31.27
C GLY A 71 -9.74 -7.14 30.31
N GLU A 72 -10.58 -6.44 29.56
CA GLU A 72 -11.50 -7.03 28.59
C GLU A 72 -11.00 -6.83 27.17
N THR A 73 -11.45 -7.69 26.25
CA THR A 73 -11.13 -7.59 24.81
C THR A 73 -12.40 -7.28 24.01
N PHE A 74 -12.22 -6.78 22.80
CA PHE A 74 -13.30 -6.70 21.82
C PHE A 74 -13.75 -8.11 21.41
N LYS A 75 -15.07 -8.28 21.19
CA LYS A 75 -15.64 -9.51 20.63
C LYS A 75 -15.96 -9.29 19.16
N ILE A 76 -15.21 -9.93 18.30
CA ILE A 76 -15.43 -9.84 16.85
C ILE A 76 -16.58 -10.77 16.48
N LYS A 77 -17.71 -10.20 16.04
CA LYS A 77 -18.93 -10.94 15.70
C LYS A 77 -19.03 -11.30 14.24
N LYS A 78 -18.47 -10.45 13.39
CA LYS A 78 -18.51 -10.63 11.95
C LYS A 78 -17.25 -10.07 11.31
N VAL A 79 -16.78 -10.75 10.28
CA VAL A 79 -15.61 -10.34 9.51
C VAL A 79 -15.98 -10.29 8.04
N ASN A 80 -15.80 -9.12 7.44
CA ASN A 80 -15.82 -8.94 6.01
C ASN A 80 -14.36 -8.93 5.52
N VAL A 81 -14.12 -9.53 4.36
CA VAL A 81 -12.76 -9.55 3.76
C VAL A 81 -12.85 -8.87 2.41
N MET A 82 -11.97 -7.91 2.16
CA MET A 82 -11.85 -7.19 0.90
C MET A 82 -10.45 -7.41 0.29
N PRO A 83 -10.30 -7.28 -1.03
CA PRO A 83 -8.96 -7.23 -1.62
C PRO A 83 -8.25 -5.94 -1.20
N GLU A 84 -6.94 -6.01 -1.05
CA GLU A 84 -6.10 -4.81 -1.00
C GLU A 84 -6.13 -4.08 -2.35
N SER A 85 -5.66 -2.84 -2.39
CA SER A 85 -5.37 -2.07 -3.60
C SER A 85 -6.59 -1.61 -4.41
N LEU A 86 -7.33 -2.52 -5.02
CA LEU A 86 -8.35 -2.18 -6.02
C LEU A 86 -9.46 -1.25 -5.51
N PRO A 87 -10.07 -1.49 -4.33
CA PRO A 87 -11.14 -0.63 -3.82
C PRO A 87 -10.72 0.82 -3.60
N ALA A 88 -9.43 1.08 -3.40
CA ALA A 88 -8.90 2.43 -3.18
C ALA A 88 -9.15 3.39 -4.35
N ALA A 89 -9.34 2.88 -5.58
CA ALA A 89 -9.61 3.71 -6.75
C ALA A 89 -11.11 3.96 -7.00
N PHE A 90 -12.02 3.33 -6.24
CA PHE A 90 -13.46 3.32 -6.54
C PHE A 90 -14.07 4.72 -6.63
N GLU A 91 -13.80 5.58 -5.67
CA GLU A 91 -14.33 6.95 -5.68
C GLU A 91 -13.74 7.79 -6.83
N SER A 92 -12.46 7.58 -7.15
CA SER A 92 -11.81 8.26 -8.29
C SER A 92 -12.41 7.83 -9.63
N LEU A 93 -12.71 6.55 -9.80
CA LEU A 93 -13.37 6.02 -11.01
C LEU A 93 -14.76 6.60 -11.19
N LYS A 94 -15.54 6.71 -10.12
CA LYS A 94 -16.86 7.35 -10.12
C LYS A 94 -16.78 8.83 -10.48
N LYS A 95 -15.88 9.57 -9.82
CA LYS A 95 -15.64 11.00 -10.05
C LYS A 95 -15.24 11.28 -11.50
N ASP A 96 -14.39 10.43 -12.06
CA ASP A 96 -13.91 10.56 -13.44
C ASP A 96 -14.92 10.07 -14.49
N LYS A 97 -16.07 9.54 -14.07
CA LYS A 97 -17.12 8.99 -14.94
C LYS A 97 -16.56 8.04 -16.00
N VAL A 98 -15.75 7.09 -15.54
CA VAL A 98 -15.06 6.13 -16.42
C VAL A 98 -16.09 5.36 -17.25
N ASN A 99 -15.86 5.29 -18.58
CA ASN A 99 -16.76 4.57 -19.48
C ASN A 99 -16.65 3.05 -19.24
N LYS A 100 -17.76 2.32 -19.42
CA LYS A 100 -17.84 0.87 -19.24
C LYS A 100 -16.82 0.06 -20.06
N LEU A 101 -16.36 0.59 -21.19
CA LEU A 101 -15.39 -0.05 -22.07
C LEU A 101 -13.94 0.42 -21.82
N GLU A 102 -13.73 1.45 -20.99
CA GLU A 102 -12.39 1.89 -20.65
C GLU A 102 -11.74 0.89 -19.66
N ARG A 103 -10.44 0.68 -19.85
CA ARG A 103 -9.63 -0.13 -18.95
C ARG A 103 -8.76 0.76 -18.10
N SER A 104 -8.86 0.60 -16.78
CA SER A 104 -8.07 1.34 -15.81
C SER A 104 -7.11 0.41 -15.10
N LEU A 105 -5.82 0.74 -15.14
CA LEU A 105 -4.80 0.05 -14.34
C LEU A 105 -4.72 0.74 -12.99
N ILE A 106 -5.01 0.01 -11.92
CA ILE A 106 -4.82 0.45 -10.55
C ILE A 106 -3.48 -0.08 -10.08
N ILE A 107 -2.65 0.80 -9.53
CA ILE A 107 -1.30 0.51 -9.05
C ILE A 107 -1.23 0.94 -7.60
N ASP A 108 -1.05 -0.02 -6.70
CA ASP A 108 -0.82 0.23 -5.29
C ASP A 108 0.64 -0.01 -4.95
N LEU A 109 1.35 1.06 -4.61
CA LEU A 109 2.72 0.99 -4.15
C LEU A 109 2.77 1.08 -2.63
N GLY A 110 2.96 -0.07 -2.01
CA GLY A 110 3.17 -0.22 -0.59
C GLY A 110 4.63 -0.08 -0.16
N GLY A 111 4.87 -0.39 1.12
CA GLY A 111 6.23 -0.43 1.68
C GLY A 111 7.10 -1.53 1.09
N THR A 112 6.53 -2.70 0.84
CA THR A 112 7.26 -3.90 0.41
C THR A 112 6.72 -4.51 -0.89
N THR A 113 5.49 -4.17 -1.27
CA THR A 113 4.79 -4.77 -2.41
C THR A 113 4.33 -3.72 -3.40
N LEU A 114 4.20 -4.15 -4.64
CA LEU A 114 3.49 -3.49 -5.70
C LEU A 114 2.35 -4.40 -6.12
N ASP A 115 1.13 -3.93 -6.00
CA ASP A 115 -0.06 -4.62 -6.46
C ASP A 115 -0.69 -3.89 -7.63
N CYS A 116 -1.03 -4.64 -8.69
CA CYS A 116 -1.58 -4.10 -9.92
C CYS A 116 -2.86 -4.84 -10.30
N GLY A 117 -3.89 -4.10 -10.69
CA GLY A 117 -5.10 -4.69 -11.23
C GLY A 117 -5.64 -3.90 -12.41
N LEU A 118 -5.86 -4.58 -13.54
CA LEU A 118 -6.49 -4.03 -14.71
C LEU A 118 -7.99 -4.31 -14.66
N ILE A 119 -8.76 -3.26 -14.50
CA ILE A 119 -10.24 -3.34 -14.40
C ILE A 119 -10.92 -2.77 -15.62
N LEU A 120 -12.12 -3.23 -15.88
CA LEU A 120 -13.02 -2.72 -16.93
C LEU A 120 -14.07 -1.80 -16.29
N GLY A 121 -14.26 -0.62 -16.86
CA GLY A 121 -15.23 0.37 -16.41
C GLY A 121 -15.01 0.79 -14.95
N ALA A 122 -16.09 0.95 -14.22
CA ALA A 122 -16.09 1.24 -12.78
C ALA A 122 -16.32 -0.05 -11.96
N PHE A 123 -15.48 -1.06 -12.20
CA PHE A 123 -15.55 -2.43 -11.63
C PHE A 123 -16.62 -3.34 -12.25
N GLU A 124 -16.96 -3.16 -13.53
CA GLU A 124 -17.78 -4.13 -14.26
C GLU A 124 -17.06 -5.48 -14.47
N GLY A 125 -15.73 -5.48 -14.39
CA GLY A 125 -14.92 -6.69 -14.48
C GLY A 125 -13.47 -6.46 -14.13
N ILE A 126 -12.78 -7.52 -13.76
CA ILE A 126 -11.34 -7.53 -13.52
C ILE A 126 -10.70 -8.36 -14.65
N SER A 127 -9.80 -7.73 -15.41
CA SER A 127 -9.17 -8.37 -16.54
C SER A 127 -7.88 -9.09 -16.16
N GLU A 128 -7.10 -8.52 -15.24
CA GLU A 128 -5.80 -9.05 -14.87
C GLU A 128 -5.36 -8.52 -13.51
N ILE A 129 -4.72 -9.38 -12.69
CA ILE A 129 -4.18 -9.04 -11.39
C ILE A 129 -2.74 -9.54 -11.31
N ARG A 130 -1.85 -8.70 -10.76
CA ARG A 130 -0.47 -9.08 -10.45
C ARG A 130 -0.02 -8.46 -9.13
N GLY A 131 0.78 -9.21 -8.38
CA GLY A 131 1.44 -8.74 -7.17
C GLY A 131 2.94 -9.01 -7.24
N TYR A 132 3.74 -8.07 -6.79
CA TYR A 132 5.20 -8.13 -6.79
C TYR A 132 5.72 -7.86 -5.38
N SER A 133 6.24 -8.90 -4.73
CA SER A 133 6.64 -8.88 -3.32
C SER A 133 7.96 -8.14 -3.03
N GLU A 134 8.70 -7.76 -4.07
CA GLU A 134 10.03 -7.14 -3.92
C GLU A 134 10.08 -5.71 -4.46
N ILE A 135 8.95 -5.19 -4.93
CA ILE A 135 8.83 -3.82 -5.45
C ILE A 135 8.06 -2.99 -4.44
N GLY A 136 8.78 -2.22 -3.62
CA GLY A 136 8.19 -1.36 -2.60
C GLY A 136 9.12 -0.24 -2.17
N THR A 137 8.59 0.74 -1.44
CA THR A 137 9.34 1.93 -1.00
C THR A 137 10.44 1.62 0.01
N SER A 138 10.39 0.46 0.69
CA SER A 138 11.42 0.03 1.64
C SER A 138 12.83 -0.06 1.01
N ARG A 139 12.92 -0.31 -0.30
CA ARG A 139 14.21 -0.27 -1.02
C ARG A 139 14.89 1.10 -0.88
N ILE A 140 14.11 2.16 -1.03
CA ILE A 140 14.58 3.54 -0.85
C ILE A 140 14.97 3.76 0.59
N THR A 141 14.10 3.39 1.54
CA THR A 141 14.31 3.56 2.98
C THR A 141 15.62 2.92 3.44
N HIS A 142 15.91 1.69 3.03
CA HIS A 142 17.17 1.00 3.37
C HIS A 142 18.40 1.73 2.82
N THR A 143 18.33 2.22 1.58
CA THR A 143 19.46 2.97 0.97
C THR A 143 19.69 4.29 1.71
N VAL A 144 18.61 4.98 2.07
CA VAL A 144 18.67 6.24 2.85
C VAL A 144 19.25 6.02 4.24
N MET A 145 18.84 4.96 4.94
CA MET A 145 19.42 4.61 6.24
C MET A 145 20.93 4.40 6.18
N ASN A 146 21.42 3.74 5.14
CA ASN A 146 22.86 3.57 4.91
C ASN A 146 23.56 4.90 4.64
N ALA A 147 22.95 5.80 3.89
CA ALA A 147 23.50 7.13 3.62
C ALA A 147 23.56 7.98 4.90
N LEU A 148 22.51 7.95 5.74
CA LEU A 148 22.46 8.65 7.02
C LEU A 148 23.53 8.14 8.01
N THR A 149 23.78 6.85 8.04
CA THR A 149 24.86 6.27 8.85
C THR A 149 26.23 6.85 8.45
N LYS A 150 26.48 7.02 7.13
CA LYS A 150 27.72 7.66 6.63
C LYS A 150 27.81 9.14 7.00
N ALA A 151 26.66 9.82 7.08
CA ALA A 151 26.55 11.21 7.54
C ALA A 151 26.54 11.34 9.08
N SER A 152 26.98 10.34 9.82
CA SER A 152 27.01 10.31 11.28
C SER A 152 25.68 10.67 11.96
N THR A 153 24.57 10.38 11.27
CA THR A 153 23.22 10.69 11.71
C THR A 153 22.54 9.43 12.22
N PRO A 154 22.10 9.37 13.49
CA PRO A 154 21.30 8.28 14.00
C PRO A 154 20.03 8.10 13.16
N CYS A 155 19.74 6.86 12.76
CA CYS A 155 18.65 6.62 11.84
C CYS A 155 17.78 5.44 12.27
N ASN A 156 16.47 5.61 12.05
CA ASN A 156 15.48 4.56 12.06
C ASN A 156 14.56 4.72 10.84
N TYR A 157 13.63 3.77 10.65
CA TYR A 157 12.71 3.80 9.52
C TYR A 157 11.87 5.08 9.45
N PHE A 158 11.46 5.63 10.60
CA PHE A 158 10.66 6.86 10.67
C PHE A 158 11.46 8.07 10.15
N ILE A 159 12.69 8.25 10.61
CA ILE A 159 13.56 9.34 10.15
C ILE A 159 13.84 9.23 8.66
N ALA A 160 14.14 8.02 8.17
CA ALA A 160 14.37 7.80 6.75
C ALA A 160 13.13 8.13 5.90
N ASP A 161 11.94 7.76 6.35
CA ASP A 161 10.67 8.06 5.68
C ASP A 161 10.41 9.58 5.61
N GLU A 162 10.63 10.28 6.72
CA GLU A 162 10.51 11.75 6.78
C GLU A 162 11.49 12.45 5.82
N LEU A 163 12.74 11.96 5.72
CA LEU A 163 13.72 12.51 4.78
C LEU A 163 13.31 12.25 3.32
N ILE A 164 12.75 11.08 3.01
CA ILE A 164 12.26 10.75 1.67
C ILE A 164 11.12 11.69 1.28
N LYS A 165 10.19 11.96 2.19
CA LYS A 165 9.05 12.86 1.95
C LYS A 165 9.48 14.30 1.74
N ASN A 166 10.44 14.77 2.56
CA ASN A 166 10.90 16.16 2.60
C ASN A 166 12.24 16.38 1.87
N ARG A 167 12.64 15.48 0.97
CA ARG A 167 13.97 15.46 0.33
C ARG A 167 14.36 16.72 -0.44
N HIS A 168 13.40 17.59 -0.76
CA HIS A 168 13.64 18.86 -1.44
C HIS A 168 13.54 20.07 -0.50
N ASP A 169 13.26 19.85 0.79
CA ASP A 169 13.25 20.89 1.82
C ASP A 169 14.59 20.91 2.56
N ASN A 170 15.51 21.74 2.06
CA ASN A 170 16.85 21.83 2.63
C ASN A 170 16.86 22.32 4.09
N GLU A 171 15.93 23.21 4.47
CA GLU A 171 15.83 23.70 5.85
C GLU A 171 15.43 22.58 6.78
N TYR A 172 14.41 21.81 6.39
CA TYR A 172 13.97 20.64 7.16
C TYR A 172 15.08 19.58 7.26
N LEU A 173 15.77 19.28 6.15
CA LEU A 173 16.87 18.31 6.14
C LEU A 173 18.00 18.68 7.10
N GLN A 174 18.33 19.98 7.23
CA GLN A 174 19.32 20.48 8.18
C GLN A 174 18.94 20.22 9.65
N THR A 175 17.67 20.08 9.96
CA THR A 175 17.22 19.76 11.32
C THR A 175 17.43 18.30 11.70
N LEU A 176 17.56 17.42 10.72
CA LEU A 176 17.65 15.96 10.92
C LEU A 176 19.03 15.39 10.65
N ILE A 177 19.83 15.98 9.75
CA ILE A 177 21.09 15.45 9.29
C ILE A 177 22.25 16.15 10.02
N ASN A 178 23.08 15.38 10.75
CA ASN A 178 24.18 15.91 11.54
C ASN A 178 25.29 16.49 10.67
N ASP A 179 25.66 15.80 9.59
CA ASP A 179 26.65 16.31 8.63
C ASP A 179 25.94 17.05 7.49
N VAL A 180 25.83 18.36 7.64
CA VAL A 180 25.16 19.24 6.67
C VAL A 180 25.80 19.18 5.27
N ALA A 181 27.09 18.85 5.16
CA ALA A 181 27.76 18.70 3.88
C ALA A 181 27.19 17.53 3.05
N GLU A 182 26.64 16.52 3.72
CA GLU A 182 26.07 15.33 3.07
C GLU A 182 24.61 15.51 2.59
N ILE A 183 23.94 16.61 2.91
CA ILE A 183 22.52 16.83 2.57
C ILE A 183 22.29 16.66 1.06
N LYS A 184 23.12 17.32 0.22
CA LYS A 184 22.98 17.22 -1.24
C LYS A 184 23.18 15.79 -1.74
N ASN A 185 24.13 15.09 -1.17
CA ASN A 185 24.41 13.69 -1.51
C ASN A 185 23.22 12.80 -1.13
N ILE A 186 22.67 12.97 0.06
CA ILE A 186 21.48 12.20 0.53
C ILE A 186 20.29 12.48 -0.37
N SER A 187 19.99 13.75 -0.69
CA SER A 187 18.88 14.09 -1.60
C SER A 187 19.04 13.46 -2.97
N HIS A 188 20.26 13.48 -3.55
CA HIS A 188 20.56 12.82 -4.81
C HIS A 188 20.41 11.30 -4.75
N VAL A 189 20.81 10.68 -3.63
CA VAL A 189 20.61 9.25 -3.40
C VAL A 189 19.12 8.92 -3.41
N ILE A 190 18.31 9.71 -2.70
CA ILE A 190 16.84 9.51 -2.65
C ILE A 190 16.25 9.62 -4.06
N ASP A 191 16.54 10.69 -4.79
CA ASP A 191 15.98 10.92 -6.13
C ASP A 191 16.38 9.80 -7.12
N ARG A 192 17.61 9.33 -7.04
CA ARG A 192 18.08 8.20 -7.85
C ARG A 192 17.29 6.93 -7.53
N GLU A 193 17.11 6.61 -6.26
CA GLU A 193 16.37 5.41 -5.84
C GLU A 193 14.87 5.51 -6.19
N VAL A 194 14.26 6.68 -6.05
CA VAL A 194 12.87 6.94 -6.49
C VAL A 194 12.75 6.70 -8.00
N LYS A 195 13.67 7.24 -8.79
CA LYS A 195 13.69 7.03 -10.25
C LYS A 195 13.87 5.56 -10.60
N SER A 196 14.80 4.88 -9.93
CA SER A 196 15.06 3.45 -10.14
C SER A 196 13.83 2.60 -9.82
N LEU A 197 13.11 2.91 -8.71
CA LEU A 197 11.87 2.24 -8.34
C LEU A 197 10.78 2.49 -9.40
N ALA A 198 10.60 3.73 -9.81
CA ALA A 198 9.63 4.09 -10.84
C ALA A 198 9.92 3.41 -12.19
N GLU A 199 11.19 3.24 -12.56
CA GLU A 199 11.58 2.50 -13.77
C GLU A 199 11.28 1.00 -13.65
N SER A 200 11.52 0.39 -12.49
CA SER A 200 11.13 -1.00 -12.24
C SER A 200 9.62 -1.18 -12.38
N ILE A 201 8.84 -0.27 -11.78
CA ILE A 201 7.38 -0.26 -11.90
C ILE A 201 6.95 -0.10 -13.37
N ARG A 202 7.56 0.83 -14.12
CA ARG A 202 7.27 1.03 -15.54
C ARG A 202 7.46 -0.25 -16.35
N GLN A 203 8.54 -1.00 -16.11
CA GLN A 203 8.80 -2.26 -16.79
C GLN A 203 7.68 -3.28 -16.55
N GLU A 204 7.24 -3.44 -15.30
CA GLU A 204 6.17 -4.37 -14.94
C GLU A 204 4.82 -3.96 -15.53
N ILE A 205 4.44 -2.69 -15.38
CA ILE A 205 3.13 -2.22 -15.86
C ILE A 205 3.05 -2.09 -17.38
N SER A 206 4.18 -1.96 -18.09
CA SER A 206 4.21 -1.95 -19.56
C SER A 206 3.77 -3.27 -20.20
N THR A 207 3.69 -4.34 -19.42
CA THR A 207 3.21 -5.63 -19.88
C THR A 207 1.69 -5.76 -19.89
N PHE A 208 0.98 -4.83 -19.22
CA PHE A 208 -0.48 -4.75 -19.32
C PHE A 208 -0.90 -4.10 -20.64
N SER A 209 -1.87 -4.69 -21.32
CA SER A 209 -2.31 -4.23 -22.63
C SER A 209 -3.68 -3.55 -22.58
N GLY A 210 -3.88 -2.56 -23.44
CA GLY A 210 -5.17 -1.93 -23.67
C GLY A 210 -5.67 -1.02 -22.53
N MET A 211 -4.78 -0.56 -21.65
CA MET A 211 -5.13 0.41 -20.62
C MET A 211 -5.35 1.81 -21.20
N ASN A 212 -6.38 2.50 -20.72
CA ASN A 212 -6.71 3.87 -21.08
C ASN A 212 -6.31 4.86 -19.98
N ARG A 213 -6.27 4.38 -18.73
CA ARG A 213 -5.99 5.15 -17.52
C ARG A 213 -5.09 4.40 -16.57
N ILE A 214 -4.41 5.15 -15.72
CA ILE A 214 -3.64 4.63 -14.58
C ILE A 214 -4.07 5.40 -13.33
N TYR A 215 -4.37 4.68 -12.26
CA TYR A 215 -4.62 5.22 -10.93
C TYR A 215 -3.56 4.73 -9.96
N LEU A 216 -2.87 5.67 -9.31
CA LEU A 216 -1.86 5.37 -8.30
C LEU A 216 -2.44 5.49 -6.91
N THR A 217 -2.25 4.48 -6.09
CA THR A 217 -2.64 4.41 -4.68
C THR A 217 -1.51 3.87 -3.83
N GLY A 218 -1.72 3.79 -2.52
CA GLY A 218 -0.70 3.36 -1.55
C GLY A 218 0.24 4.48 -1.11
N GLY A 219 1.01 4.21 -0.06
CA GLY A 219 1.90 5.19 0.57
C GLY A 219 3.03 5.70 -0.34
N GLY A 220 3.41 4.91 -1.37
CA GLY A 220 4.44 5.28 -2.34
C GLY A 220 3.94 6.06 -3.56
N ALA A 221 2.63 6.24 -3.71
CA ALA A 221 2.03 6.87 -4.90
C ALA A 221 2.57 8.28 -5.18
N GLU A 222 2.74 9.10 -4.13
CA GLU A 222 3.29 10.46 -4.25
C GLU A 222 4.69 10.47 -4.85
N LEU A 223 5.52 9.51 -4.46
CA LEU A 223 6.92 9.45 -4.89
C LEU A 223 7.05 9.15 -6.39
N ILE A 224 6.20 8.23 -6.88
CA ILE A 224 6.33 7.72 -8.25
C ILE A 224 5.44 8.45 -9.27
N TYR A 225 4.40 9.17 -8.81
CA TYR A 225 3.42 9.81 -9.68
C TYR A 225 4.04 10.68 -10.80
N PRO A 226 5.03 11.58 -10.54
CA PRO A 226 5.62 12.40 -11.58
C PRO A 226 6.30 11.55 -12.66
N HIS A 227 6.97 10.47 -12.27
CA HIS A 227 7.67 9.58 -13.18
C HIS A 227 6.72 8.75 -14.03
N ILE A 228 5.71 8.14 -13.40
CA ILE A 228 4.71 7.34 -14.13
C ILE A 228 3.95 8.22 -15.14
N LYS A 229 3.59 9.43 -14.76
CA LYS A 229 2.96 10.39 -15.68
C LYS A 229 3.85 10.73 -16.87
N GLN A 230 5.16 10.87 -16.65
CA GLN A 230 6.13 11.11 -17.72
C GLN A 230 6.32 9.89 -18.63
N TYR A 231 6.29 8.67 -18.07
CA TYR A 231 6.48 7.44 -18.85
C TYR A 231 5.29 7.09 -19.73
N PHE A 232 4.08 7.54 -19.36
CA PHE A 232 2.84 7.25 -20.09
C PHE A 232 2.11 8.52 -20.50
N PRO A 233 2.72 9.37 -21.37
CA PRO A 233 2.17 10.69 -21.73
C PRO A 233 0.83 10.62 -22.48
N ASN A 234 0.54 9.49 -23.11
CA ASN A 234 -0.69 9.27 -23.88
C ASN A 234 -1.83 8.70 -23.03
N LEU A 235 -1.59 8.37 -21.76
CA LEU A 235 -2.59 7.84 -20.85
C LEU A 235 -3.03 8.91 -19.84
N LYS A 236 -4.25 8.77 -19.34
CA LYS A 236 -4.72 9.56 -18.20
C LYS A 236 -4.13 8.95 -16.91
N VAL A 237 -3.06 9.55 -16.41
CA VAL A 237 -2.40 9.11 -15.17
C VAL A 237 -2.89 10.00 -14.03
N ASN A 238 -3.56 9.41 -13.07
CA ASN A 238 -4.11 10.05 -11.89
C ASN A 238 -3.53 9.41 -10.62
N LYS A 239 -3.48 10.19 -9.56
CA LYS A 239 -3.26 9.73 -8.21
C LYS A 239 -4.60 9.85 -7.48
N VAL A 240 -5.01 8.83 -6.72
CA VAL A 240 -6.22 8.91 -5.91
C VAL A 240 -6.05 9.95 -4.79
N ASP A 241 -7.16 10.50 -4.32
CA ASP A 241 -7.12 11.44 -3.19
C ASP A 241 -6.65 10.70 -1.93
N GLU A 242 -5.69 11.28 -1.19
CA GLU A 242 -5.08 10.70 0.00
C GLU A 242 -4.67 9.22 -0.18
N PRO A 243 -3.77 8.90 -1.10
CA PRO A 243 -3.54 7.55 -1.60
C PRO A 243 -3.15 6.54 -0.52
N GLN A 244 -2.50 6.97 0.56
CA GLN A 244 -2.14 6.13 1.69
C GLN A 244 -3.38 5.65 2.48
N PHE A 245 -4.45 6.43 2.49
CA PHE A 245 -5.67 6.15 3.25
C PHE A 245 -6.87 5.77 2.37
N ALA A 246 -6.70 5.79 1.05
CA ALA A 246 -7.80 5.56 0.11
C ALA A 246 -8.46 4.20 0.30
N LEU A 247 -7.68 3.15 0.58
CA LEU A 247 -8.21 1.81 0.83
C LEU A 247 -9.08 1.78 2.10
N VAL A 248 -8.61 2.30 3.22
CA VAL A 248 -9.39 2.28 4.47
C VAL A 248 -10.66 3.12 4.35
N LYS A 249 -10.62 4.22 3.60
CA LYS A 249 -11.83 5.02 3.30
C LYS A 249 -12.83 4.22 2.46
N ALA A 250 -12.37 3.48 1.46
CA ALA A 250 -13.24 2.61 0.66
C ALA A 250 -13.87 1.50 1.51
N MET A 251 -13.14 0.94 2.48
CA MET A 251 -13.64 -0.11 3.39
C MET A 251 -14.78 0.36 4.30
N VAL A 252 -14.84 1.65 4.64
CA VAL A 252 -15.93 2.22 5.47
C VAL A 252 -17.26 2.30 4.71
N HIS A 253 -17.21 2.36 3.39
CA HIS A 253 -18.38 2.53 2.51
C HIS A 253 -18.79 1.24 1.78
N ALA A 254 -18.20 0.09 2.13
CA ALA A 254 -18.41 -1.21 1.50
C ALA A 254 -19.52 -2.04 2.17
#